data_e2bb22d5983739056253aeb707aa25ce
#
_entry.id   e2bb22d5983739056253aeb707aa25ce
#
_cell.length_a   1.000
_cell.length_b   1.000
_cell.length_c   1.000
_cell.angle_alpha   90.00
_cell.angle_beta   90.00
_cell.angle_gamma   90.00
#
_symmetry.space_group_name_H-M   'P 1'
#
loop_
_entity.id
_entity.type
_entity.pdbx_description
1 polymer ?
#
loop_
_entity_poly.entity_id
_entity_poly.type
_entity_poly.pdbx_seq_one_letter_code
_entity_poly.pdbx_strand_id
1 'polypeptide(L)'
;MPNLRKGHIDYLKERGVTSELLHSNYFSDSDHLGIRYLKPDGKPYKDSKGDDYVVRRLFPTGKPKFNAPIGSGSRPYFSPLMPEGYLEDINIPLVLIEGPVKVDACYQAIPTGFCFVGLTGTWNTKDRRDEKGNWDPATDTRLL
;
A
#
# COMPACT_ATOMS: atom_id res chain seq x y z
N MET A 1 -6.87 4.14 19.80
CA MET A 1 -5.98 2.97 20.00
C MET A 1 -5.98 2.11 18.76
N PRO A 2 -4.83 1.74 18.27
CA PRO A 2 -4.80 0.77 17.18
C PRO A 2 -5.35 -0.56 17.67
N ASN A 3 -6.26 -1.11 16.91
CA ASN A 3 -6.88 -2.38 17.22
C ASN A 3 -6.09 -3.51 16.55
N LEU A 4 -4.90 -3.80 17.11
CA LEU A 4 -4.00 -4.81 16.56
C LEU A 4 -3.84 -5.98 17.51
N ARG A 5 -4.04 -7.17 16.99
CA ARG A 5 -3.75 -8.42 17.71
C ARG A 5 -2.23 -8.62 17.79
N LYS A 6 -1.79 -9.31 18.84
CA LYS A 6 -0.37 -9.58 19.05
C LYS A 6 0.31 -10.24 17.83
N GLY A 7 -0.35 -11.21 17.21
CA GLY A 7 0.20 -11.89 16.03
C GLY A 7 0.44 -10.95 14.85
N HIS A 8 -0.41 -9.95 14.67
CA HIS A 8 -0.24 -8.95 13.62
C HIS A 8 0.88 -7.97 13.96
N ILE A 9 1.01 -7.59 15.23
CA ILE A 9 2.12 -6.77 15.70
C ILE A 9 3.45 -7.50 15.46
N ASP A 10 3.51 -8.78 15.80
CA ASP A 10 4.71 -9.60 15.60
C ASP A 10 5.05 -9.72 14.10
N TYR A 11 4.05 -9.92 13.27
CA TYR A 11 4.22 -9.92 11.81
C TYR A 11 4.87 -8.64 11.30
N LEU A 12 4.37 -7.49 11.76
CA LEU A 12 4.90 -6.18 11.36
C LEU A 12 6.33 -5.97 11.88
N LYS A 13 6.59 -6.35 13.13
CA LYS A 13 7.93 -6.25 13.73
C LYS A 13 8.98 -7.08 12.98
N GLU A 14 8.64 -8.28 12.59
CA GLU A 14 9.52 -9.15 11.82
C GLU A 14 9.92 -8.52 10.48
N ARG A 15 9.11 -7.60 9.98
CA ARG A 15 9.34 -6.90 8.70
C ARG A 15 9.87 -5.49 8.89
N GLY A 16 10.25 -5.11 10.09
CA GLY A 16 10.84 -3.82 10.37
C GLY A 16 9.83 -2.70 10.62
N VAL A 17 8.57 -3.01 10.86
CA VAL A 17 7.53 -2.03 11.17
C VAL A 17 7.23 -2.08 12.65
N THR A 18 7.90 -1.21 13.42
CA THR A 18 7.80 -1.19 14.88
C THR A 18 7.23 0.12 15.43
N SER A 19 7.17 1.18 14.62
CA SER A 19 6.70 2.48 15.06
C SER A 19 5.20 2.48 15.35
N GLU A 20 4.82 2.96 16.53
CA GLU A 20 3.40 3.11 16.90
C GLU A 20 2.66 4.10 15.98
N LEU A 21 3.37 5.04 15.37
CA LEU A 21 2.78 5.95 14.40
C LEU A 21 2.22 5.21 13.19
N LEU A 22 2.86 4.12 12.81
CA LEU A 22 2.41 3.28 11.71
C LEU A 22 1.21 2.41 12.10
N HIS A 23 1.04 2.14 13.38
CA HIS A 23 -0.10 1.34 13.85
C HIS A 23 -1.44 2.01 13.55
N SER A 24 -1.48 3.33 13.35
CA SER A 24 -2.70 4.02 12.97
C SER A 24 -3.22 3.60 11.59
N ASN A 25 -2.32 3.09 10.74
CA ASN A 25 -2.62 2.64 9.39
C ASN A 25 -3.03 1.18 9.31
N TYR A 26 -2.76 0.43 10.37
CA TYR A 26 -3.02 -1.01 10.43
C TYR A 26 -4.08 -1.31 11.45
N PHE A 27 -4.86 -2.36 11.20
CA PHE A 27 -5.83 -2.85 12.15
C PHE A 27 -6.05 -4.35 11.94
N SER A 28 -6.48 -5.04 12.98
CA SER A 28 -6.86 -6.45 12.88
C SER A 28 -8.31 -6.55 12.44
N ASP A 29 -8.54 -7.26 11.35
CA ASP A 29 -9.87 -7.55 10.83
C ASP A 29 -10.05 -9.06 10.88
N SER A 30 -10.61 -9.55 11.97
CA SER A 30 -10.64 -10.98 12.27
C SER A 30 -9.21 -11.54 12.26
N ASP A 31 -8.92 -12.57 11.47
CA ASP A 31 -7.58 -13.14 11.36
C ASP A 31 -6.68 -12.36 10.39
N HIS A 32 -7.24 -11.42 9.64
CA HIS A 32 -6.51 -10.68 8.60
C HIS A 32 -5.98 -9.36 9.12
N LEU A 33 -4.91 -8.88 8.51
CA LEU A 33 -4.35 -7.57 8.79
C LEU A 33 -4.87 -6.59 7.76
N GLY A 34 -5.61 -5.57 8.23
CA GLY A 34 -6.10 -4.50 7.38
C GLY A 34 -5.10 -3.37 7.29
N ILE A 35 -4.95 -2.81 6.10
CA ILE A 35 -4.05 -1.69 5.81
C ILE A 35 -4.88 -0.60 5.15
N ARG A 36 -5.05 0.52 5.84
CA ARG A 36 -5.74 1.68 5.28
C ARG A 36 -4.81 2.42 4.35
N TYR A 37 -5.29 2.70 3.13
CA TYR A 37 -4.55 3.49 2.17
C TYR A 37 -4.93 4.95 2.31
N LEU A 38 -3.94 5.79 2.58
CA LEU A 38 -4.13 7.22 2.75
C LEU A 38 -3.55 7.97 1.54
N LYS A 39 -4.20 9.08 1.20
CA LYS A 39 -3.66 10.03 0.24
C LYS A 39 -2.48 10.78 0.88
N PRO A 40 -1.65 11.47 0.07
CA PRO A 40 -0.55 12.27 0.60
C PRO A 40 -0.99 13.34 1.61
N ASP A 41 -2.23 13.80 1.55
CA ASP A 41 -2.79 14.77 2.50
C ASP A 41 -3.26 14.14 3.83
N GLY A 42 -3.09 12.83 3.98
CA GLY A 42 -3.51 12.10 5.18
C GLY A 42 -4.95 11.63 5.18
N LYS A 43 -5.74 12.01 4.20
CA LYS A 43 -7.14 11.57 4.08
C LYS A 43 -7.21 10.18 3.45
N PRO A 44 -8.15 9.33 3.87
CA PRO A 44 -8.25 7.99 3.29
C PRO A 44 -8.72 8.02 1.84
N TYR A 45 -8.14 7.14 1.02
CA TYR A 45 -8.73 6.82 -0.27
C TYR A 45 -10.08 6.14 -0.07
N LYS A 46 -10.98 6.35 -1.00
CA LYS A 46 -12.29 5.68 -0.99
C LYS A 46 -12.35 4.60 -2.05
N ASP A 47 -13.07 3.53 -1.74
CA ASP A 47 -13.37 2.48 -2.70
C ASP A 47 -14.58 2.86 -3.57
N SER A 48 -15.00 1.96 -4.46
CA SER A 48 -16.13 2.21 -5.37
C SER A 48 -17.48 2.35 -4.65
N LYS A 49 -17.56 1.95 -3.38
CA LYS A 49 -18.78 2.04 -2.56
C LYS A 49 -18.77 3.26 -1.64
N GLY A 50 -17.68 4.03 -1.63
CA GLY A 50 -17.54 5.19 -0.76
C GLY A 50 -16.96 4.88 0.62
N ASP A 51 -16.58 3.63 0.87
CA ASP A 51 -15.91 3.21 2.10
C ASP A 51 -14.40 3.42 2.00
N ASP A 52 -13.71 3.38 3.13
CA ASP A 52 -12.26 3.49 3.13
C ASP A 52 -11.62 2.34 2.31
N TYR A 53 -10.64 2.71 1.50
CA TYR A 53 -9.90 1.74 0.71
C TYR A 53 -8.93 0.99 1.63
N VAL A 54 -9.19 -0.30 1.83
CA VAL A 54 -8.42 -1.15 2.73
C VAL A 54 -7.91 -2.36 1.96
N VAL A 55 -6.61 -2.59 2.04
CA VAL A 55 -6.01 -3.83 1.53
C VAL A 55 -5.80 -4.77 2.72
N ARG A 56 -6.19 -6.03 2.58
CA ARG A 56 -6.05 -7.03 3.63
C ARG A 56 -4.97 -8.02 3.31
N ARG A 57 -4.06 -8.22 4.26
CA ARG A 57 -3.12 -9.34 4.24
C ARG A 57 -3.83 -10.54 4.85
N LEU A 58 -4.00 -11.58 4.07
CA LEU A 58 -4.77 -12.75 4.48
C LEU A 58 -3.94 -13.70 5.34
N PHE A 59 -4.53 -14.19 6.42
CA PHE A 59 -3.95 -15.18 7.31
C PHE A 59 -4.98 -16.30 7.59
N PRO A 60 -4.55 -17.55 7.66
CA PRO A 60 -3.27 -18.08 7.19
C PRO A 60 -3.07 -17.77 5.71
N THR A 61 -1.84 -17.85 5.25
CA THR A 61 -1.49 -17.46 3.88
C THR A 61 -2.34 -18.20 2.86
N GLY A 62 -3.14 -17.45 2.13
CA GLY A 62 -3.93 -17.96 1.01
C GLY A 62 -3.43 -17.35 -0.30
N LYS A 63 -4.20 -17.59 -1.36
CA LYS A 63 -3.97 -16.97 -2.66
C LYS A 63 -5.23 -16.21 -3.06
N PRO A 64 -5.18 -14.89 -3.25
CA PRO A 64 -3.98 -14.04 -3.17
C PRO A 64 -3.53 -13.80 -1.72
N LYS A 65 -2.26 -13.43 -1.56
CA LYS A 65 -1.67 -13.06 -0.28
C LYS A 65 -2.27 -11.77 0.25
N PHE A 66 -2.49 -10.79 -0.63
CA PHE A 66 -3.17 -9.54 -0.34
C PHE A 66 -4.46 -9.45 -1.12
N ASN A 67 -5.47 -8.85 -0.52
CA ASN A 67 -6.79 -8.67 -1.12
C ASN A 67 -7.20 -7.20 -1.07
N ALA A 68 -7.41 -6.60 -2.25
CA ALA A 68 -7.87 -5.23 -2.39
C ALA A 68 -9.39 -5.18 -2.62
N PRO A 69 -10.02 -4.00 -2.44
CA PRO A 69 -11.45 -3.85 -2.71
C PRO A 69 -11.82 -4.18 -4.15
N ILE A 70 -12.79 -5.05 -4.33
CA ILE A 70 -13.24 -5.50 -5.65
C ILE A 70 -13.82 -4.32 -6.44
N GLY A 71 -13.41 -4.19 -7.70
CA GLY A 71 -13.94 -3.19 -8.61
C GLY A 71 -13.47 -1.75 -8.38
N SER A 72 -12.58 -1.54 -7.42
CA SER A 72 -12.10 -0.19 -7.07
C SER A 72 -10.78 0.20 -7.73
N GLY A 73 -10.17 -0.74 -8.46
CA GLY A 73 -8.85 -0.53 -9.05
C GLY A 73 -7.74 -0.48 -8.02
N SER A 74 -6.57 -0.14 -8.49
CA SER A 74 -5.38 -0.04 -7.64
C SER A 74 -5.17 1.38 -7.14
N ARG A 75 -4.57 1.50 -5.96
CA ARG A 75 -4.14 2.78 -5.40
C ARG A 75 -2.68 2.67 -4.99
N PRO A 76 -1.88 3.72 -5.21
CA PRO A 76 -0.54 3.74 -4.64
C PRO A 76 -0.62 3.85 -3.12
N TYR A 77 0.36 3.27 -2.44
CA TYR A 77 0.46 3.36 -0.99
C TYR A 77 1.44 4.46 -0.60
N PHE A 78 0.98 5.42 0.17
CA PHE A 78 1.80 6.48 0.76
C PHE A 78 1.93 6.23 2.25
N SER A 79 3.18 6.15 2.73
CA SER A 79 3.42 5.95 4.15
C SER A 79 3.06 7.19 4.97
N PRO A 80 2.49 7.04 6.16
CA PRO A 80 2.35 8.15 7.10
C PRO A 80 3.68 8.79 7.49
N LEU A 81 4.78 8.08 7.30
CA LEU A 81 6.13 8.58 7.62
C LEU A 81 6.76 9.40 6.48
N MET A 82 6.14 9.47 5.32
CA MET A 82 6.68 10.24 4.20
C MET A 82 6.76 11.73 4.56
N PRO A 83 7.95 12.34 4.49
CA PRO A 83 8.07 13.77 4.75
C PRO A 83 7.22 14.62 3.79
N GLU A 84 6.71 15.72 4.31
CA GLU A 84 5.92 16.65 3.51
C GLU A 84 6.75 17.20 2.35
N GLY A 85 6.11 17.30 1.18
CA GLY A 85 6.74 17.87 -0.02
C GLY A 85 7.57 16.90 -0.85
N TYR A 86 7.79 15.68 -0.40
CA TYR A 86 8.64 14.72 -1.13
C TYR A 86 8.12 14.36 -2.51
N LEU A 87 6.81 14.27 -2.70
CA LEU A 87 6.22 13.96 -4.00
C LEU A 87 6.39 15.08 -5.03
N GLU A 88 6.61 16.30 -4.55
CA GLU A 88 6.75 17.50 -5.39
C GLU A 88 8.18 17.91 -5.61
N ASP A 89 9.12 17.29 -4.91
CA ASP A 89 10.53 17.64 -4.95
C ASP A 89 11.27 16.80 -5.97
N ILE A 90 11.63 17.42 -7.10
CA ILE A 90 12.34 16.74 -8.19
C ILE A 90 13.75 16.28 -7.82
N ASN A 91 14.30 16.77 -6.71
CA ASN A 91 15.63 16.39 -6.23
C ASN A 91 15.58 15.14 -5.33
N ILE A 92 14.39 14.69 -4.91
CA ILE A 92 14.22 13.49 -4.11
C ILE A 92 13.92 12.31 -5.03
N PRO A 93 14.78 11.29 -5.08
CA PRO A 93 14.53 10.12 -5.92
C PRO A 93 13.24 9.41 -5.53
N LEU A 94 12.44 9.08 -6.52
CA LEU A 94 11.24 8.27 -6.35
C LEU A 94 11.60 6.80 -6.45
N VAL A 95 11.25 6.03 -5.42
CA VAL A 95 11.48 4.59 -5.38
C VAL A 95 10.13 3.88 -5.28
N LEU A 96 9.79 3.09 -6.28
CA LEU A 96 8.57 2.29 -6.30
C LEU A 96 8.86 0.92 -5.68
N ILE A 97 8.05 0.56 -4.71
CA ILE A 97 8.23 -0.67 -3.92
C ILE A 97 6.95 -1.49 -3.98
N GLU A 98 7.11 -2.79 -4.17
CA GLU A 98 5.98 -3.71 -4.12
C GLU A 98 5.54 -3.93 -2.66
N GLY A 99 4.31 -3.54 -2.36
CA GLY A 99 3.67 -3.80 -1.09
C GLY A 99 3.83 -2.68 -0.05
N PRO A 100 2.77 -2.41 0.73
CA PRO A 100 2.74 -1.30 1.68
C PRO A 100 3.65 -1.50 2.88
N VAL A 101 3.75 -2.72 3.40
CA VAL A 101 4.56 -3.00 4.59
C VAL A 101 6.04 -2.72 4.33
N LYS A 102 6.52 -3.04 3.12
CA LYS A 102 7.90 -2.76 2.73
C LYS A 102 8.19 -1.26 2.65
N VAL A 103 7.22 -0.46 2.22
CA VAL A 103 7.35 1.00 2.19
C VAL A 103 7.54 1.55 3.60
N ASP A 104 6.70 1.13 4.52
CA ASP A 104 6.79 1.57 5.91
C ASP A 104 8.11 1.13 6.55
N ALA A 105 8.55 -0.09 6.27
CA ALA A 105 9.84 -0.58 6.74
C ALA A 105 11.00 0.25 6.18
N CYS A 106 10.93 0.63 4.90
CA CYS A 106 11.96 1.49 4.29
C CYS A 106 12.01 2.86 4.97
N TYR A 107 10.88 3.48 5.26
CA TYR A 107 10.88 4.76 5.96
C TYR A 107 11.36 4.67 7.39
N GLN A 108 11.13 3.55 8.07
CA GLN A 108 11.70 3.37 9.40
C GLN A 108 13.22 3.22 9.37
N ALA A 109 13.74 2.53 8.35
CA ALA A 109 15.18 2.33 8.21
C ALA A 109 15.88 3.55 7.60
N ILE A 110 15.23 4.23 6.65
CA ILE A 110 15.78 5.36 5.90
C ILE A 110 14.73 6.49 5.91
N PRO A 111 14.69 7.31 7.00
CA PRO A 111 13.61 8.29 7.17
C PRO A 111 13.61 9.43 6.16
N THR A 112 14.75 9.76 5.57
CA THR A 112 14.90 10.90 4.67
C THR A 112 15.72 10.54 3.43
N GLY A 113 15.57 11.32 2.37
CA GLY A 113 16.39 11.23 1.17
C GLY A 113 15.76 10.49 -0.01
N PHE A 114 14.69 9.73 0.22
CA PHE A 114 14.01 8.99 -0.84
C PHE A 114 12.50 9.11 -0.67
N CYS A 115 11.80 9.18 -1.78
CA CYS A 115 10.34 9.14 -1.79
C CYS A 115 9.91 7.69 -2.09
N PHE A 116 9.58 6.93 -1.06
CA PHE A 116 9.13 5.55 -1.21
C PHE A 116 7.63 5.52 -1.41
N VAL A 117 7.18 4.92 -2.51
CA VAL A 117 5.76 4.76 -2.84
C VAL A 117 5.49 3.29 -3.13
N GLY A 118 4.42 2.76 -2.55
CA GLY A 118 4.06 1.36 -2.69
C GLY A 118 3.12 1.11 -3.85
N LEU A 119 3.34 -0.03 -4.50
CA LEU A 119 2.43 -0.59 -5.49
C LEU A 119 1.95 -1.93 -4.97
N THR A 120 0.68 -2.23 -5.15
CA THR A 120 0.11 -3.49 -4.68
C THR A 120 0.33 -4.59 -5.73
N GLY A 121 1.59 -4.97 -5.93
CA GLY A 121 2.01 -5.93 -6.93
C GLY A 121 2.39 -5.27 -8.25
N THR A 122 3.18 -5.97 -9.04
CA THR A 122 3.70 -5.47 -10.32
C THR A 122 2.61 -5.23 -11.35
N TRP A 123 1.47 -5.87 -11.19
CA TRP A 123 0.34 -5.73 -12.11
C TRP A 123 -0.44 -4.43 -11.93
N ASN A 124 -0.19 -3.67 -10.87
CA ASN A 124 -0.89 -2.41 -10.60
C ASN A 124 -0.48 -1.28 -11.54
N THR A 125 0.68 -1.40 -12.15
CA THR A 125 1.14 -0.47 -13.17
C THR A 125 0.82 -0.97 -14.56
N LYS A 126 0.10 -2.06 -14.64
CA LYS A 126 -0.18 -2.75 -15.87
C LYS A 126 -1.39 -2.16 -16.56
N ASP A 127 -1.31 -2.22 -17.85
CA ASP A 127 -2.35 -1.92 -18.77
C ASP A 127 -3.63 -2.69 -18.57
N ARG A 128 -4.56 -2.35 -19.37
CA ARG A 128 -5.75 -3.13 -19.58
C ARG A 128 -5.54 -4.08 -20.73
N ARG A 129 -6.10 -5.27 -20.55
CA ARG A 129 -6.23 -6.23 -21.62
C ARG A 129 -7.66 -6.19 -22.15
N ASP A 130 -7.83 -6.57 -23.40
CA ASP A 130 -9.17 -6.69 -23.96
C ASP A 130 -9.91 -7.90 -23.34
N GLU A 131 -11.16 -8.10 -23.72
CA GLU A 131 -11.99 -9.18 -23.20
C GLU A 131 -11.43 -10.57 -23.47
N LYS A 132 -10.57 -10.69 -24.49
CA LYS A 132 -9.92 -11.94 -24.87
C LYS A 132 -8.56 -12.14 -24.18
N GLY A 133 -8.17 -11.18 -23.33
CA GLY A 133 -6.89 -11.22 -22.64
C GLY A 133 -5.70 -10.74 -23.49
N ASN A 134 -5.95 -10.16 -24.65
CA ASN A 134 -4.91 -9.61 -25.48
C ASN A 134 -4.48 -8.22 -24.99
N TRP A 135 -3.20 -7.95 -25.06
CA TRP A 135 -2.66 -6.66 -24.70
C TRP A 135 -3.08 -5.58 -25.70
N ASP A 136 -3.55 -4.44 -25.17
CA ASP A 136 -3.91 -3.28 -25.97
C ASP A 136 -2.97 -2.12 -25.63
N PRO A 137 -2.03 -1.76 -26.52
CA PRO A 137 -1.10 -0.68 -26.25
C PRO A 137 -1.76 0.69 -26.08
N ALA A 138 -2.95 0.89 -26.63
CA ALA A 138 -3.67 2.15 -26.48
C ALA A 138 -4.18 2.39 -25.06
N THR A 139 -4.37 1.33 -24.29
CA THR A 139 -4.85 1.40 -22.91
C THR A 139 -3.79 1.02 -21.88
N ASP A 140 -2.57 0.72 -22.33
CA ASP A 140 -1.49 0.33 -21.44
C ASP A 140 -0.98 1.54 -20.64
N THR A 141 -1.14 1.48 -19.32
CA THR A 141 -0.75 2.54 -18.42
C THR A 141 0.50 2.23 -17.59
N ARG A 142 1.20 1.15 -17.93
CA ARG A 142 2.34 0.69 -17.13
C ARG A 142 3.47 1.70 -17.02
N LEU A 143 3.59 2.60 -17.96
CA LEU A 143 4.69 3.55 -18.02
C LEU A 143 4.31 4.96 -17.56
N LEU A 144 3.10 5.10 -17.03
CA LEU A 144 2.62 6.39 -16.56
C LEU A 144 3.07 6.67 -15.12
#